data_2050ea490642fa20ce987be6c1d62ebc
#
_entry.id   2050ea490642fa20ce987be6c1d62ebc
#
_cell.length_a   1.000
_cell.length_b   1.000
_cell.length_c   1.000
_cell.angle_alpha   90.00
_cell.angle_beta   90.00
_cell.angle_gamma   90.00
#
_symmetry.space_group_name_H-M   'P 1'
#
loop_
_entity.id
_entity.type
_entity.pdbx_description
1 polymer ?
#
loop_
_entity_poly.entity_id
_entity_poly.type
_entity_poly.pdbx_seq_one_letter_code
_entity_poly.pdbx_strand_id
1 'polypeptide(L)'
;MTIISNQPDMYVTFRDHIRHGNVWTAEVELGMQDTLDEPAYPLWIVVDVIAPNRDLARYIVAEMYPDYETITIENEPLSEDDL
;
A
#
# COMPACT_ATOMS: atom_id res chain seq x y z
N MET A 1 4.93 -16.88 -5.58
CA MET A 1 4.52 -17.31 -5.00
C MET A 1 4.42 -18.05 -4.72
N THR A 2 4.51 -18.17 -4.97
CA THR A 2 4.17 -18.94 -4.57
C THR A 2 3.67 -19.29 -4.17
N ILE A 3 3.53 -19.26 -4.20
CA ILE A 3 2.99 -19.71 -3.67
C ILE A 3 2.57 -20.25 -3.60
N ILE A 4 2.63 -20.22 -4.07
CA ILE A 4 2.06 -20.98 -3.83
C ILE A 4 0.88 -21.56 -4.20
N SER A 5 0.52 -22.20 -4.85
CA SER A 5 -0.59 -23.07 -4.92
C SER A 5 -1.76 -22.75 -4.04
N ASN A 6 -1.64 -21.78 -3.22
CA ASN A 6 -2.65 -21.43 -2.24
C ASN A 6 -3.34 -20.12 -2.56
N GLN A 7 -3.56 -19.88 -3.84
CA GLN A 7 -4.19 -18.65 -4.29
C GLN A 7 -5.57 -18.42 -3.66
N PRO A 8 -6.44 -19.42 -3.59
CA PRO A 8 -7.73 -19.21 -2.91
C PRO A 8 -7.55 -18.84 -1.45
N ASP A 9 -6.56 -19.45 -0.82
CA ASP A 9 -6.28 -19.17 0.59
C ASP A 9 -5.75 -17.77 0.78
N MET A 10 -5.01 -17.26 -0.19
CA MET A 10 -4.54 -15.88 -0.14
C MET A 10 -5.70 -14.89 -0.14
N TYR A 11 -6.72 -15.16 -0.91
CA TYR A 11 -7.90 -14.32 -0.95
C TYR A 11 -8.58 -14.28 0.41
N VAL A 12 -8.77 -15.45 0.99
CA VAL A 12 -9.39 -15.56 2.31
C VAL A 12 -8.51 -14.87 3.35
N THR A 13 -7.21 -15.07 3.25
CA THR A 13 -6.27 -14.48 4.19
C THR A 13 -6.30 -12.95 4.14
N PHE A 14 -6.38 -12.38 2.94
CA PHE A 14 -6.46 -10.92 2.81
C PHE A 14 -7.70 -10.39 3.53
N ARG A 15 -8.84 -11.04 3.32
CA ARG A 15 -10.08 -10.63 3.98
C ARG A 15 -9.95 -10.76 5.50
N ASP A 16 -9.32 -11.82 5.97
CA ASP A 16 -9.09 -11.99 7.40
C ASP A 16 -8.21 -10.90 7.96
N HIS A 17 -7.19 -10.50 7.22
CA HIS A 17 -6.33 -9.40 7.66
C HIS A 17 -7.10 -8.10 7.76
N ILE A 18 -8.04 -7.86 6.86
CA ILE A 18 -8.90 -6.68 6.95
C ILE A 18 -9.73 -6.74 8.22
N ARG A 19 -10.31 -7.90 8.53
CA ARG A 19 -11.12 -8.06 9.72
C ARG A 19 -10.33 -7.82 10.99
N HIS A 20 -9.04 -8.15 10.99
CA HIS A 20 -8.19 -7.99 12.16
C HIS A 20 -7.51 -6.62 12.22
N GLY A 21 -7.81 -5.75 11.26
CA GLY A 21 -7.21 -4.42 11.23
C GLY A 21 -5.76 -4.42 10.84
N ASN A 22 -5.34 -5.37 10.00
CA ASN A 22 -3.95 -5.52 9.59
C ASN A 22 -3.67 -5.06 8.17
N VAL A 23 -4.63 -4.39 7.51
CA VAL A 23 -4.42 -3.88 6.17
C VAL A 23 -4.44 -2.35 6.23
N TRP A 24 -3.40 -1.73 5.72
CA TRP A 24 -3.21 -0.29 5.78
C TRP A 24 -3.12 0.29 4.38
N THR A 25 -3.80 1.40 4.15
CA THR A 25 -3.77 2.08 2.87
C THR A 25 -2.75 3.22 2.94
N ALA A 26 -1.87 3.26 1.95
CA ALA A 26 -0.83 4.26 1.86
C ALA A 26 -0.94 5.03 0.57
N GLU A 27 -0.67 6.33 0.63
CA GLU A 27 -0.49 7.18 -0.54
C GLU A 27 0.99 7.49 -0.65
N VAL A 28 1.56 7.24 -1.82
CA VAL A 28 2.99 7.43 -2.03
C VAL A 28 3.21 8.45 -3.14
N GLU A 29 3.96 9.49 -2.82
CA GLU A 29 4.38 10.45 -3.81
C GLU A 29 5.76 10.06 -4.29
N LEU A 30 5.91 9.86 -5.60
CA LEU A 30 7.16 9.42 -6.20
C LEU A 30 7.97 10.56 -6.79
N GLY A 31 7.58 11.80 -6.49
CA GLY A 31 8.30 12.95 -6.99
C GLY A 31 7.76 13.44 -8.32
N MET A 32 8.43 14.42 -8.87
CA MET A 32 7.99 15.05 -10.11
C MET A 32 8.35 14.19 -11.31
N GLN A 33 7.41 14.05 -12.21
CA GLN A 33 7.59 13.29 -13.45
C GLN A 33 7.62 14.27 -14.62
N ASP A 34 8.66 14.15 -15.45
CA ASP A 34 8.80 14.98 -16.66
C ASP A 34 8.33 14.22 -17.87
N THR A 35 7.58 14.89 -18.72
CA THR A 35 7.24 14.37 -20.02
C THR A 35 7.71 15.36 -21.07
N LEU A 36 7.81 14.91 -22.32
CA LEU A 36 8.30 15.77 -23.40
C LEU A 36 7.34 16.93 -23.69
N ASP A 37 6.06 16.71 -23.50
CA ASP A 37 5.03 17.66 -23.90
C ASP A 37 4.32 18.32 -22.74
N GLU A 38 4.68 18.00 -21.50
CA GLU A 38 3.96 18.48 -20.33
C GLU A 38 4.95 18.91 -19.26
N PRO A 39 4.55 19.88 -18.44
CA PRO A 39 5.40 20.26 -17.29
C PRO A 39 5.47 19.12 -16.29
N ALA A 40 6.51 19.14 -15.47
CA ALA A 40 6.66 18.14 -14.43
C ALA A 40 5.48 18.19 -13.47
N TYR A 41 5.07 17.04 -12.98
CA TYR A 41 3.97 16.93 -12.03
C TYR A 41 4.25 15.78 -11.07
N PRO A 42 3.72 15.84 -9.85
CA PRO A 42 3.93 14.75 -8.90
C PRO A 42 3.13 13.51 -9.29
N LEU A 43 3.73 12.37 -9.10
CA LEU A 43 3.06 11.09 -9.33
C LEU A 43 2.66 10.51 -7.98
N TRP A 44 1.37 10.24 -7.81
CA TRP A 44 0.83 9.64 -6.61
C TRP A 44 0.28 8.26 -6.91
N ILE A 45 0.57 7.32 -6.02
CA ILE A 45 0.00 5.98 -6.11
C ILE A 45 -0.59 5.61 -4.77
N VAL A 46 -1.56 4.68 -4.81
CA VAL A 46 -2.23 4.19 -3.62
C VAL A 46 -1.97 2.70 -3.53
N VAL A 47 -1.51 2.23 -2.37
CA VAL A 47 -1.23 0.82 -2.17
C VAL A 47 -1.80 0.38 -0.83
N ASP A 48 -2.24 -0.89 -0.77
CA ASP A 48 -2.66 -1.51 0.48
C ASP A 48 -1.58 -2.51 0.88
N VAL A 49 -1.20 -2.48 2.15
CA VAL A 49 -0.19 -3.40 2.67
C VAL A 49 -0.71 -4.12 3.89
N ILE A 50 -0.24 -5.33 4.10
CA ILE A 50 -0.60 -6.14 5.25
C ILE A 50 0.50 -5.96 6.29
N ALA A 51 0.14 -5.41 7.45
CA ALA A 51 1.09 -5.17 8.53
C ALA A 51 0.33 -5.12 9.85
N PRO A 52 0.98 -5.50 10.95
CA PRO A 52 0.32 -5.52 12.25
C PRO A 52 0.07 -4.13 12.83
N ASN A 53 0.76 -3.12 12.34
CA ASN A 53 0.56 -1.76 12.82
C ASN A 53 0.96 -0.77 11.74
N ARG A 54 0.65 0.50 12.00
CA ARG A 54 0.87 1.58 11.05
C ARG A 54 2.36 1.81 10.76
N ASP A 55 3.19 1.75 11.79
CA ASP A 55 4.61 2.00 11.63
C ASP A 55 5.27 0.97 10.72
N LEU A 56 4.88 -0.29 10.88
CA LEU A 56 5.42 -1.36 10.06
C LEU A 56 4.89 -1.26 8.64
N ALA A 57 3.64 -0.83 8.48
CA ALA A 57 3.07 -0.60 7.15
C ALA A 57 3.90 0.45 6.41
N ARG A 58 4.25 1.54 7.09
CA ARG A 58 5.08 2.58 6.49
C ARG A 58 6.45 2.05 6.09
N TYR A 59 7.04 1.23 6.93
CA TYR A 59 8.34 0.64 6.63
C TYR A 59 8.27 -0.22 5.38
N ILE A 60 7.23 -1.04 5.28
CA ILE A 60 7.05 -1.91 4.12
C ILE A 60 6.89 -1.10 2.85
N VAL A 61 6.08 -0.05 2.89
CA VAL A 61 5.87 0.80 1.72
C VAL A 61 7.16 1.50 1.32
N ALA A 62 7.95 1.96 2.29
CA ALA A 62 9.22 2.60 2.01
C ALA A 62 10.20 1.63 1.34
N GLU A 63 10.16 0.36 1.71
CA GLU A 63 11.00 -0.66 1.07
C GLU A 63 10.53 -0.96 -0.35
N MET A 64 9.22 -0.91 -0.58
CA MET A 64 8.66 -1.16 -1.91
C MET A 64 8.97 -0.02 -2.87
N TYR A 65 9.04 1.19 -2.39
CA TYR A 65 9.23 2.39 -3.21
C TYR A 65 10.36 3.23 -2.63
N PRO A 66 11.61 2.78 -2.81
CA PRO A 66 12.74 3.47 -2.19
C PRO A 66 12.97 4.90 -2.69
N ASP A 67 12.40 5.25 -3.84
CA ASP A 67 12.54 6.59 -4.42
C ASP A 67 11.41 7.54 -4.01
N TYR A 68 10.63 7.18 -3.00
CA TYR A 68 9.49 8.00 -2.60
C TYR A 68 9.94 9.37 -2.10
N GLU A 69 9.06 10.36 -2.33
CA GLU A 69 9.24 11.69 -1.74
C GLU A 69 8.45 11.78 -0.44
N THR A 70 7.23 11.27 -0.44
CA THR A 70 6.33 11.32 0.71
C THR A 70 5.52 10.05 0.79
N ILE A 71 5.34 9.54 2.00
CA ILE A 71 4.45 8.41 2.27
C ILE A 71 3.46 8.87 3.33
N THR A 72 2.17 8.71 3.04
CA THR A 72 1.11 9.01 3.99
C THR A 72 0.31 7.74 4.23
N ILE A 73 0.24 7.30 5.48
CA ILE A 73 -0.52 6.13 5.86
C ILE A 73 -1.80 6.60 6.52
N GLU A 74 -2.94 6.00 6.17
CA GLU A 74 -4.21 6.31 6.80
C GLU A 74 -4.10 6.10 8.31
N ASN A 75 -4.86 6.87 9.07
CA ASN A 75 -4.80 6.80 10.52
C ASN A 75 -5.38 5.51 11.06
N GLU A 76 -6.27 4.88 10.32
CA GLU A 76 -6.91 3.65 10.74
C GLU A 76 -6.76 2.61 9.63
N PRO A 77 -6.73 1.34 10.01
CA PRO A 77 -6.61 0.30 9.01
C PRO A 77 -7.88 0.19 8.17
N LEU A 78 -7.73 -0.43 7.01
CA LEU A 78 -8.84 -0.68 6.11
C LEU A 78 -9.86 -1.56 6.83
N SER A 79 -11.14 -1.28 6.64
CA SER A 79 -12.20 -2.06 7.26
C SER A 79 -13.04 -2.75 6.20
N GLU A 80 -13.84 -3.73 6.63
CA GLU A 80 -14.72 -4.44 5.71
C GLU A 80 -15.73 -3.51 5.07
N ASP A 81 -16.07 -2.43 5.75
CA ASP A 81 -17.01 -1.43 5.21
C ASP A 81 -16.44 -0.68 4.01
N ASP A 82 -15.14 -0.74 3.83
CA ASP A 82 -14.47 -0.07 2.71
C ASP A 82 -14.42 -0.94 1.44
N LEU A 83 -14.91 -2.15 1.52
CA LEU A 83 -14.88 -3.08 0.39
C LEU A 83 -16.09 -2.95 -0.51
#